data_dce550eb73ccfd947afe539e53b12010
#
_entry.id   dce550eb73ccfd947afe539e53b12010
#
_cell.length_a   1.000
_cell.length_b   1.000
_cell.length_c   1.000
_cell.angle_alpha   90.00
_cell.angle_beta   90.00
_cell.angle_gamma   90.00
#
_symmetry.space_group_name_H-M   'P 1'
#
loop_
_entity.id
_entity.type
_entity.pdbx_description
1 polymer ?
#
loop_
_entity_poly.entity_id
_entity_poly.type
_entity_poly.pdbx_seq_one_letter_code
_entity_poly.pdbx_strand_id
1 'polypeptide(L)'
;MENMIRPEAVVLADNALIPPANLISPPPNQFTHELTVGQPYYYAGAPQDRPPDGTFAAGTKVVLLVYNGGRYCRVADRQGLYVETEYRGLQQL
;
A
#
# COMPACT_ATOMS: atom_id res chain seq x y z
N MET A 1 -21.50 -3.63 20.33
CA MET A 1 -21.21 -3.87 20.03
C MET A 1 -20.62 -4.03 19.85
N GLU A 2 -20.30 -3.91 19.78
CA GLU A 2 -19.73 -4.12 19.51
C GLU A 2 -19.29 -3.92 18.82
N ASN A 3 -19.42 -3.51 18.56
CA ASN A 3 -18.99 -3.41 17.79
C ASN A 3 -18.05 -3.23 17.55
N MET A 4 -18.53 -3.61 17.59
CA MET A 4 -17.42 -3.05 17.66
C MET A 4 -16.31 -3.12 16.76
N ILE A 5 -15.53 -2.17 16.56
CA ILE A 5 -14.42 -2.23 15.66
C ILE A 5 -13.28 -2.93 16.33
N ARG A 6 -12.73 -3.91 15.65
CA ARG A 6 -11.60 -4.60 16.20
C ARG A 6 -10.31 -4.04 15.60
N PRO A 7 -9.19 -4.17 16.34
CA PRO A 7 -7.92 -3.60 15.85
C PRO A 7 -7.49 -4.13 14.49
N GLU A 8 -7.83 -5.37 14.18
CA GLU A 8 -7.42 -5.95 12.91
C GLU A 8 -8.29 -5.49 11.75
N ALA A 9 -9.35 -4.79 12.02
CA ALA A 9 -10.22 -4.30 10.96
C ALA A 9 -10.01 -2.80 10.78
N VAL A 10 -9.06 -2.47 9.96
CA VAL A 10 -8.73 -1.07 9.69
C VAL A 10 -9.71 -0.55 8.65
N VAL A 11 -10.36 0.56 8.98
CA VAL A 11 -11.35 1.15 8.10
C VAL A 11 -10.75 2.41 7.49
N LEU A 12 -10.69 2.45 6.18
CA LEU A 12 -10.17 3.61 5.47
C LEU A 12 -11.21 4.72 5.41
N ALA A 13 -10.82 5.86 4.87
CA ALA A 13 -11.67 7.04 4.84
C ALA A 13 -13.02 6.76 4.20
N ASP A 14 -13.06 5.89 3.23
CA ASP A 14 -14.29 5.53 2.54
C ASP A 14 -14.94 4.29 3.15
N ASN A 15 -14.51 3.92 4.35
CA ASN A 15 -15.02 2.76 5.08
C ASN A 15 -14.70 1.43 4.44
N ALA A 16 -13.74 1.39 3.53
CA ALA A 16 -13.30 0.14 2.96
C ALA A 16 -12.44 -0.61 3.97
N LEU A 17 -12.60 -1.92 4.01
CA LEU A 17 -11.77 -2.75 4.87
C LEU A 17 -10.54 -3.18 4.09
N ILE A 18 -9.40 -3.17 4.79
CA ILE A 18 -8.15 -3.63 4.21
C ILE A 18 -8.03 -5.13 4.50
N PRO A 19 -7.83 -5.96 3.47
CA PRO A 19 -7.65 -7.39 3.71
C PRO A 19 -6.44 -7.64 4.63
N PRO A 20 -6.51 -8.63 5.50
CA PRO A 20 -5.38 -8.91 6.40
C PRO A 20 -4.06 -9.17 5.68
N ALA A 21 -4.11 -9.77 4.49
CA ALA A 21 -2.89 -10.04 3.74
C ALA A 21 -2.21 -8.75 3.27
N ASN A 22 -2.90 -7.63 3.33
CA ASN A 22 -2.38 -6.35 2.90
C ASN A 22 -2.05 -5.44 4.07
N LEU A 23 -1.90 -6.02 5.25
CA LEU A 23 -1.48 -5.29 6.43
C LEU A 23 -0.26 -5.96 7.03
N ILE A 24 0.74 -5.16 7.35
CA ILE A 24 1.95 -5.63 8.02
C ILE A 24 1.94 -5.11 9.44
N SER A 25 2.18 -6.00 10.40
CA SER A 25 2.23 -5.62 11.80
C SER A 25 3.51 -6.17 12.41
N PRO A 26 4.31 -5.34 13.04
CA PRO A 26 4.13 -3.89 13.21
C PRO A 26 4.38 -3.15 11.90
N PRO A 27 3.81 -1.96 11.73
CA PRO A 27 4.08 -1.19 10.52
C PRO A 27 5.52 -0.71 10.47
N PRO A 28 6.05 -0.47 9.27
CA PRO A 28 7.42 -0.01 9.15
C PRO A 28 7.59 1.40 9.71
N ASN A 29 8.78 1.68 10.22
CA ASN A 29 9.11 3.00 10.71
C ASN A 29 10.33 3.58 10.01
N GLN A 30 10.85 2.89 9.00
CA GLN A 30 11.93 3.38 8.17
C GLN A 30 11.54 3.15 6.72
N PHE A 31 11.86 4.09 5.86
CA PHE A 31 11.39 4.06 4.49
C PHE A 31 12.55 4.18 3.53
N THR A 32 12.39 3.56 2.36
CA THR A 32 13.45 3.56 1.35
C THR A 32 13.09 4.43 0.15
N HIS A 33 11.83 4.71 -0.05
CA HIS A 33 11.35 5.41 -1.24
C HIS A 33 10.21 6.34 -0.90
N GLU A 34 9.90 7.19 -1.86
CA GLU A 34 8.80 8.15 -1.74
C GLU A 34 8.09 8.20 -3.08
N LEU A 35 6.77 8.33 -3.06
CA LEU A 35 6.00 8.47 -4.28
C LEU A 35 6.19 9.88 -4.83
N THR A 36 6.60 9.99 -6.09
CA THR A 36 6.79 11.30 -6.73
C THR A 36 5.51 11.84 -7.31
N VAL A 37 4.54 10.94 -7.56
CA VAL A 37 3.24 11.33 -8.12
C VAL A 37 2.18 10.51 -7.41
N GLY A 38 0.94 10.98 -7.47
CA GLY A 38 -0.17 10.15 -7.04
C GLY A 38 -0.33 9.00 -7.98
N GLN A 39 -0.51 7.80 -7.46
CA GLN A 39 -0.67 6.64 -8.34
C GLN A 39 -1.45 5.54 -7.64
N PRO A 40 -2.11 4.69 -8.43
CA PRO A 40 -2.95 3.64 -7.86
C PRO A 40 -2.14 2.51 -7.25
N TYR A 41 -2.78 1.81 -6.33
CA TYR A 41 -2.22 0.57 -5.79
C TYR A 41 -3.28 -0.53 -5.82
N TYR A 42 -2.81 -1.77 -5.67
CA TYR A 42 -3.64 -2.95 -5.81
C TYR A 42 -3.31 -3.93 -4.69
N TYR A 43 -4.34 -4.58 -4.16
CA TYR A 43 -4.14 -5.51 -3.05
C TYR A 43 -3.50 -6.82 -3.52
N ALA A 44 -3.98 -7.34 -4.64
CA ALA A 44 -3.58 -8.69 -5.05
C ALA A 44 -2.92 -8.69 -6.40
N GLY A 45 -1.59 -8.62 -6.40
CA GLY A 45 -0.82 -8.74 -7.62
C GLY A 45 -1.00 -7.60 -8.58
N ALA A 46 -0.33 -7.70 -9.73
CA ALA A 46 -0.40 -6.68 -10.74
C ALA A 46 -1.81 -6.61 -11.33
N PRO A 47 -2.26 -5.42 -11.69
CA PRO A 47 -3.63 -5.27 -12.19
C PRO A 47 -3.81 -5.91 -13.55
N GLN A 48 -5.00 -6.48 -13.73
CA GLN A 48 -5.41 -7.04 -15.02
C GLN A 48 -6.90 -6.81 -15.15
N ASP A 49 -7.34 -5.83 -15.80
CA ASP A 49 -8.76 -5.62 -16.06
C ASP A 49 -9.57 -5.35 -14.80
N ARG A 50 -8.94 -4.80 -13.77
CA ARG A 50 -9.73 -4.45 -12.59
C ARG A 50 -9.29 -3.09 -12.10
N PRO A 51 -10.21 -2.39 -11.42
CA PRO A 51 -9.89 -1.06 -10.91
C PRO A 51 -8.91 -1.15 -9.74
N PRO A 52 -8.20 -0.06 -9.46
CA PRO A 52 -7.33 -0.03 -8.31
C PRO A 52 -8.11 -0.10 -7.00
N ASP A 53 -7.43 -0.56 -5.97
CA ASP A 53 -8.02 -0.65 -4.64
C ASP A 53 -7.85 0.64 -3.87
N GLY A 54 -6.95 1.50 -4.31
CA GLY A 54 -6.77 2.80 -3.70
C GLY A 54 -5.72 3.60 -4.45
N THR A 55 -5.36 4.75 -3.93
CA THR A 55 -4.41 5.65 -4.57
C THR A 55 -3.48 6.22 -3.51
N PHE A 56 -2.17 6.14 -3.78
CA PHE A 56 -1.18 6.85 -2.96
C PHE A 56 -1.13 8.30 -3.38
N ALA A 57 -1.01 9.17 -2.41
CA ALA A 57 -0.75 10.59 -2.70
C ALA A 57 0.74 10.79 -2.95
N ALA A 58 1.05 11.79 -3.76
CA ALA A 58 2.45 12.17 -3.95
C ALA A 58 3.05 12.53 -2.60
N GLY A 59 4.30 12.15 -2.38
CA GLY A 59 4.97 12.41 -1.12
C GLY A 59 4.82 11.31 -0.09
N THR A 60 4.00 10.30 -0.37
CA THR A 60 3.84 9.18 0.54
C THR A 60 5.15 8.40 0.61
N LYS A 61 5.63 8.16 1.83
CA LYS A 61 6.85 7.38 2.03
C LYS A 61 6.51 5.92 2.21
N VAL A 62 7.33 5.06 1.60
CA VAL A 62 7.11 3.63 1.64
C VAL A 62 8.44 2.92 1.77
N VAL A 63 8.38 1.65 2.19
CA VAL A 63 9.53 0.77 2.13
C VAL A 63 9.31 -0.18 0.95
N LEU A 64 10.34 -0.30 0.11
CA LEU A 64 10.28 -1.21 -1.04
C LEU A 64 10.63 -2.61 -0.56
N LEU A 65 9.70 -3.54 -0.69
CA LEU A 65 9.86 -4.88 -0.13
C LEU A 65 10.07 -5.93 -1.19
N VAL A 66 9.40 -5.84 -2.34
CA VAL A 66 9.55 -6.83 -3.40
C VAL A 66 9.65 -6.10 -4.72
N TYR A 67 10.74 -6.37 -5.45
CA TYR A 67 10.92 -5.79 -6.78
C TYR A 67 11.83 -6.70 -7.58
N ASN A 68 11.34 -7.19 -8.69
CA ASN A 68 12.09 -8.12 -9.54
C ASN A 68 12.47 -7.52 -10.88
N GLY A 69 12.44 -6.20 -11.00
CA GLY A 69 12.85 -5.52 -12.23
C GLY A 69 11.74 -5.27 -13.22
N GLY A 70 10.51 -5.64 -12.89
CA GLY A 70 9.39 -5.42 -13.79
C GLY A 70 8.74 -4.06 -13.60
N ARG A 71 7.53 -3.94 -14.08
CA ARG A 71 6.79 -2.68 -14.00
C ARG A 71 6.25 -2.41 -12.60
N TYR A 72 5.93 -3.46 -11.86
CA TYR A 72 5.28 -3.35 -10.56
C TYR A 72 6.19 -3.83 -9.44
N CYS A 73 5.92 -3.34 -8.26
CA CYS A 73 6.66 -3.72 -7.07
C CYS A 73 5.69 -3.78 -5.90
N ARG A 74 6.16 -4.28 -4.76
CA ARG A 74 5.38 -4.28 -3.54
C ARG A 74 6.03 -3.41 -2.50
N VAL A 75 5.20 -2.57 -1.88
CA VAL A 75 5.67 -1.59 -0.91
C VAL A 75 4.76 -1.62 0.32
N ALA A 76 5.26 -1.09 1.42
CA ALA A 76 4.44 -0.90 2.61
C ALA A 76 4.60 0.54 3.08
N ASP A 77 3.49 1.15 3.50
CA ASP A 77 3.53 2.53 3.98
C ASP A 77 3.58 2.54 5.51
N ARG A 78 3.52 3.75 6.08
CA ARG A 78 3.67 3.93 7.52
C ARG A 78 2.54 3.30 8.32
N GLN A 79 1.43 3.00 7.70
CA GLN A 79 0.31 2.34 8.35
C GLN A 79 0.39 0.84 8.23
N GLY A 80 1.38 0.33 7.52
CA GLY A 80 1.52 -1.10 7.29
C GLY A 80 0.75 -1.60 6.09
N LEU A 81 0.26 -0.71 5.25
CA LEU A 81 -0.48 -1.09 4.05
C LEU A 81 0.49 -1.68 3.03
N TYR A 82 0.36 -2.96 2.75
CA TYR A 82 1.26 -3.72 1.89
C TYR A 82 0.58 -3.99 0.56
N VAL A 83 1.03 -3.35 -0.50
CA VAL A 83 0.30 -3.34 -1.77
C VAL A 83 1.25 -3.34 -2.95
N GLU A 84 0.67 -3.62 -4.12
CA GLU A 84 1.36 -3.56 -5.40
C GLU A 84 1.16 -2.19 -6.02
N THR A 85 2.23 -1.62 -6.57
CA THR A 85 2.14 -0.33 -7.25
C THR A 85 3.25 -0.25 -8.29
N GLU A 86 3.19 0.74 -9.18
CA GLU A 86 4.20 0.88 -10.22
C GLU A 86 5.50 1.38 -9.63
N TYR A 87 6.57 0.70 -10.00
CA TYR A 87 7.89 1.06 -9.49
C TYR A 87 8.36 2.42 -9.98
N ARG A 88 7.99 2.80 -11.20
CA ARG A 88 8.51 4.04 -11.77
C ARG A 88 8.02 5.30 -11.04
N GLY A 89 6.99 5.19 -10.24
CA GLY A 89 6.52 6.31 -9.44
C GLY A 89 7.28 6.51 -8.15
N LEU A 90 8.25 5.67 -7.86
CA LEU A 90 9.03 5.73 -6.63
C LEU A 90 10.34 6.47 -6.87
N GLN A 91 10.76 7.20 -5.86
CA GLN A 91 12.07 7.84 -5.84
C GLN A 91 12.78 7.40 -4.58
N GLN A 92 14.01 6.96 -4.74
CA GLN A 92 14.80 6.52 -3.59
C GLN A 92 15.10 7.70 -2.68
N LEU A 93 14.93 7.49 -1.40
CA LEU A 93 15.24 8.52 -0.42
C LEU A 93 16.73 8.67 -0.19
#